data_455d032808ac42e1fd7f3242d9d4f573
#
_entry.id   455d032808ac42e1fd7f3242d9d4f573
#
_cell.length_a   1.000
_cell.length_b   1.000
_cell.length_c   1.000
_cell.angle_alpha   90.00
_cell.angle_beta   90.00
_cell.angle_gamma   90.00
#
_symmetry.space_group_name_H-M   'P 1'
#
loop_
_entity.id
_entity.type
_entity.pdbx_description
1 polymer ?
#
loop_
_entity_poly.entity_id
_entity_poly.type
_entity_poly.pdbx_seq_one_letter_code
_entity_poly.pdbx_strand_id
1 'polypeptide(L)'
;MIFSHFVLESTLLMARSIHISTARSMLNSGDPVDISVWKSDGSILELRNCISLRYNFYGGWRNVKLLSSGECRKIRDCCIFKVNDLEVFL
;
A
#
# COMPACT_ATOMS: atom_id res chain seq x y z
N MET A 1 7.75 22.58 26.03
CA MET A 1 8.45 22.33 24.79
C MET A 1 8.57 20.86 24.48
N ILE A 2 9.00 20.03 25.42
CA ILE A 2 9.08 18.58 25.22
C ILE A 2 7.71 17.97 24.91
N PHE A 3 6.67 18.46 25.59
CA PHE A 3 5.31 17.97 25.37
C PHE A 3 4.79 18.24 23.96
N SER A 4 5.04 19.43 23.42
CA SER A 4 4.55 19.75 22.07
C SER A 4 5.26 18.92 21.01
N HIS A 5 6.55 18.63 21.21
CA HIS A 5 7.29 17.75 20.32
C HIS A 5 6.73 16.33 20.37
N PHE A 6 6.44 15.82 21.56
CA PHE A 6 5.87 14.50 21.76
C PHE A 6 4.49 14.38 21.11
N VAL A 7 3.65 15.41 21.29
CA VAL A 7 2.32 15.45 20.67
C VAL A 7 2.41 15.45 19.14
N LEU A 8 3.38 16.17 18.56
CA LEU A 8 3.61 16.18 17.12
C LEU A 8 3.99 14.79 16.60
N GLU A 9 4.82 14.06 17.31
CA GLU A 9 5.19 12.71 16.93
C GLU A 9 3.99 11.79 16.93
N SER A 10 3.13 11.86 17.94
CA SER A 10 1.91 11.07 17.99
C SER A 10 0.99 11.40 16.82
N THR A 11 0.82 12.68 16.49
CA THR A 11 0.01 13.12 15.37
C THR A 11 0.56 12.59 14.04
N LEU A 12 1.88 12.64 13.86
CA LEU A 12 2.53 12.11 12.65
C LEU A 12 2.33 10.61 12.51
N LEU A 13 2.40 9.86 13.61
CA LEU A 13 2.16 8.41 13.57
C LEU A 13 0.73 8.10 13.17
N MET A 14 -0.24 8.84 13.70
CA MET A 14 -1.65 8.67 13.32
C MET A 14 -1.89 9.04 11.87
N ALA A 15 -1.21 10.08 11.36
CA ALA A 15 -1.31 10.51 9.97
C ALA A 15 -0.67 9.53 8.98
N ARG A 16 0.11 8.55 9.47
CA ARG A 16 0.75 7.51 8.64
C ARG A 16 -0.10 6.27 8.46
N SER A 17 -1.32 6.28 8.96
CA SER A 17 -2.24 5.16 8.81
C SER A 17 -3.41 5.57 7.92
N ILE A 18 -3.80 4.68 7.00
CA ILE A 18 -4.94 4.90 6.12
C ILE A 18 -5.85 3.68 6.13
N HIS A 19 -7.14 3.91 5.95
CA HIS A 19 -8.10 2.83 5.82
C HIS A 19 -7.92 2.13 4.46
N ILE A 20 -8.25 0.83 4.41
CA ILE A 20 -8.13 0.04 3.18
C ILE A 20 -8.88 0.66 1.99
N SER A 21 -10.01 1.30 2.23
CA SER A 21 -10.77 1.97 1.17
C SER A 21 -9.98 3.12 0.55
N THR A 22 -9.25 3.89 1.37
CA THR A 22 -8.38 4.96 0.89
C THR A 22 -7.20 4.38 0.09
N ALA A 23 -6.61 3.29 0.59
CA ALA A 23 -5.53 2.61 -0.11
C ALA A 23 -5.99 2.13 -1.50
N ARG A 24 -7.18 1.55 -1.60
CA ARG A 24 -7.76 1.12 -2.87
C ARG A 24 -7.96 2.29 -3.82
N SER A 25 -8.43 3.43 -3.31
CA SER A 25 -8.60 4.64 -4.12
C SER A 25 -7.27 5.13 -4.67
N MET A 26 -6.21 5.11 -3.86
CA MET A 26 -4.87 5.49 -4.30
C MET A 26 -4.37 4.56 -5.41
N LEU A 27 -4.59 3.25 -5.28
CA LEU A 27 -4.20 2.28 -6.29
C LEU A 27 -5.00 2.45 -7.57
N ASN A 28 -6.29 2.72 -7.46
CA ASN A 28 -7.18 2.87 -8.61
C ASN A 28 -6.98 4.19 -9.36
N SER A 29 -6.26 5.15 -8.78
CA SER A 29 -5.99 6.43 -9.44
C SER A 29 -5.07 6.29 -10.65
N GLY A 30 -4.31 5.20 -10.73
CA GLY A 30 -3.35 4.98 -11.82
C GLY A 30 -2.00 5.62 -11.61
N ASP A 31 -1.80 6.34 -10.51
CA ASP A 31 -0.53 6.95 -10.18
C ASP A 31 0.48 5.92 -9.65
N PRO A 32 1.79 6.12 -9.88
CA PRO A 32 2.80 5.22 -9.31
C PRO A 32 2.79 5.27 -7.80
N VAL A 33 2.87 4.10 -7.18
CA VAL A 33 2.87 3.94 -5.72
C VAL A 33 3.89 2.88 -5.30
N ASP A 34 4.31 2.94 -4.05
CA ASP A 34 5.09 1.89 -3.41
C ASP A 34 4.14 1.05 -2.56
N ILE A 35 4.21 -0.27 -2.69
CA ILE A 35 3.31 -1.19 -2.00
C ILE A 35 4.12 -2.24 -1.28
N SER A 36 3.70 -2.59 -0.06
CA SER A 36 4.23 -3.74 0.68
C SER A 36 3.09 -4.72 0.92
N VAL A 37 3.30 -5.98 0.58
CA VAL A 37 2.28 -7.02 0.70
C VAL A 37 2.85 -8.25 1.39
N TRP A 38 1.97 -9.00 2.08
CA TRP A 38 2.31 -10.29 2.64
C TRP A 38 2.17 -11.37 1.56
N LYS A 39 3.18 -12.22 1.46
CA LYS A 39 3.12 -13.41 0.61
C LYS A 39 2.52 -14.59 1.37
N SER A 40 2.10 -15.61 0.64
CA SER A 40 1.49 -16.80 1.23
C SER A 40 2.43 -17.58 2.16
N ASP A 41 3.74 -17.45 1.97
CA ASP A 41 4.75 -18.10 2.83
C ASP A 41 5.09 -17.29 4.09
N GLY A 42 4.40 -16.14 4.30
CA GLY A 42 4.65 -15.27 5.44
C GLY A 42 5.74 -14.24 5.23
N SER A 43 6.41 -14.24 4.09
CA SER A 43 7.41 -13.22 3.77
C SER A 43 6.77 -11.95 3.24
N ILE A 44 7.54 -10.88 3.18
CA ILE A 44 7.10 -9.57 2.69
C ILE A 44 7.63 -9.36 1.28
N LEU A 45 6.74 -8.94 0.38
CA LEU A 45 7.09 -8.52 -0.97
C LEU A 45 6.95 -7.00 -1.05
N GLU A 46 8.04 -6.31 -1.37
CA GLU A 46 8.03 -4.87 -1.58
C GLU A 46 8.03 -4.57 -3.07
N LEU A 47 7.02 -3.81 -3.51
CA LEU A 47 6.86 -3.40 -4.89
C LEU A 47 7.02 -1.89 -4.95
N ARG A 48 8.14 -1.44 -5.48
CA ARG A 48 8.48 -0.02 -5.55
C ARG A 48 8.15 0.55 -6.91
N ASN A 49 7.60 1.76 -6.93
CA ASN A 49 7.28 2.50 -8.15
C ASN A 49 6.46 1.65 -9.13
N CYS A 50 5.31 1.20 -8.69
CA CYS A 50 4.41 0.36 -9.46
C CYS A 50 3.06 1.03 -9.68
N ILE A 51 2.35 0.58 -10.71
CA ILE A 51 0.99 1.05 -11.01
C ILE A 51 0.03 -0.14 -11.00
N SER A 52 -1.20 0.11 -10.58
CA SER A 52 -2.26 -0.90 -10.62
C SER A 52 -2.86 -0.92 -12.02
N LEU A 53 -2.82 -2.09 -12.68
CA LEU A 53 -3.32 -2.24 -14.03
C LEU A 53 -4.76 -2.73 -14.06
N ARG A 54 -5.06 -3.76 -13.30
CA ARG A 54 -6.37 -4.39 -13.35
C ARG A 54 -6.75 -4.92 -11.97
N TYR A 55 -8.00 -4.70 -11.61
CA TYR A 55 -8.54 -5.14 -10.33
C TYR A 55 -9.73 -6.07 -10.57
N ASN A 56 -9.68 -7.26 -9.96
CA ASN A 56 -10.80 -8.20 -9.98
C ASN A 56 -11.51 -8.14 -8.63
N PHE A 57 -12.66 -7.49 -8.62
CA PHE A 57 -13.45 -7.30 -7.40
C PHE A 57 -13.88 -8.63 -6.77
N TYR A 58 -14.32 -9.58 -7.59
CA TYR A 58 -14.81 -10.87 -7.10
C TYR A 58 -13.69 -11.76 -6.57
N GLY A 59 -12.55 -11.74 -7.22
CA GLY A 59 -11.39 -12.51 -6.79
C GLY A 59 -10.56 -11.85 -5.70
N GLY A 60 -10.75 -10.55 -5.49
CA GLY A 60 -10.00 -9.78 -4.50
C GLY A 60 -8.52 -9.62 -4.83
N TRP A 61 -8.16 -9.66 -6.12
CA TRP A 61 -6.79 -9.53 -6.57
C TRP A 61 -6.66 -8.42 -7.61
N ARG A 62 -5.43 -7.96 -7.79
CA ARG A 62 -5.10 -6.98 -8.82
C ARG A 62 -3.75 -7.28 -9.42
N ASN A 63 -3.54 -6.85 -10.66
CA ASN A 63 -2.24 -6.87 -11.31
C ASN A 63 -1.58 -5.52 -11.12
N VAL A 64 -0.29 -5.53 -10.76
CA VAL A 64 0.51 -4.32 -10.66
C VAL A 64 1.71 -4.47 -11.58
N LYS A 65 2.13 -3.36 -12.17
CA LYS A 65 3.29 -3.31 -13.05
C LYS A 65 4.40 -2.52 -12.39
N LEU A 66 5.57 -3.12 -12.28
CA LEU A 66 6.78 -2.45 -11.79
C LEU A 66 7.32 -1.60 -12.92
N LEU A 67 7.38 -0.29 -12.73
CA LEU A 67 7.81 0.63 -13.80
C LEU A 67 9.31 0.50 -14.12
N SER A 68 10.12 0.11 -13.13
CA SER A 68 11.57 -0.03 -13.32
C SER A 68 11.95 -1.22 -14.19
N SER A 69 11.25 -2.35 -14.06
CA SER A 69 11.55 -3.59 -14.78
C SER A 69 10.52 -3.95 -15.83
N GLY A 70 9.32 -3.36 -15.78
CA GLY A 70 8.22 -3.73 -16.64
C GLY A 70 7.52 -5.03 -16.25
N GLU A 71 7.93 -5.66 -15.15
CA GLU A 71 7.32 -6.89 -14.69
C GLU A 71 5.93 -6.65 -14.11
N CYS A 72 5.03 -7.62 -14.33
CA CYS A 72 3.70 -7.59 -13.74
C CYS A 72 3.61 -8.61 -12.60
N ARG A 73 2.94 -8.22 -11.52
CA ARG A 73 2.74 -9.07 -10.35
C ARG A 73 1.26 -9.09 -10.01
N LYS A 74 0.78 -10.28 -9.65
CA LYS A 74 -0.59 -10.46 -9.17
C LYS A 74 -0.54 -10.47 -7.64
N ILE A 75 -1.29 -9.55 -7.02
CA ILE A 75 -1.33 -9.43 -5.56
C ILE A 75 -2.77 -9.45 -5.09
N ARG A 76 -2.98 -9.84 -3.83
CA ARG A 76 -4.28 -9.80 -3.18
C ARG A 76 -4.41 -8.51 -2.38
N ASP A 77 -5.53 -7.80 -2.54
CA ASP A 77 -5.77 -6.54 -1.82
C ASP A 77 -5.73 -6.71 -0.30
N CYS A 78 -6.26 -7.82 0.20
CA CYS A 78 -6.28 -8.08 1.65
C CYS A 78 -4.89 -8.28 2.24
N CYS A 79 -3.88 -8.54 1.42
CA CYS A 79 -2.50 -8.73 1.85
C CYS A 79 -1.68 -7.45 1.83
N ILE A 80 -2.21 -6.36 1.28
CA ILE A 80 -1.53 -5.07 1.25
C ILE A 80 -1.57 -4.47 2.65
N PHE A 81 -0.40 -4.17 3.21
CA PHE A 81 -0.33 -3.57 4.54
C PHE A 81 0.37 -2.22 4.55
N LYS A 82 0.97 -1.80 3.44
CA LYS A 82 1.55 -0.46 3.28
C LYS A 82 1.35 0.05 1.87
N VAL A 83 1.04 1.33 1.75
CA VAL A 83 0.99 2.06 0.48
C VAL A 83 1.68 3.40 0.70
N ASN A 84 2.74 3.69 -0.05
CA ASN A 84 3.55 4.92 0.08
C ASN A 84 3.99 5.18 1.52
N ASP A 85 4.47 4.13 2.21
CA ASP A 85 4.88 4.15 3.62
C ASP A 85 3.74 4.44 4.61
N LEU A 86 2.50 4.44 4.14
CA LEU A 86 1.32 4.56 5.00
C LEU A 86 0.82 3.17 5.38
N GLU A 87 0.66 2.91 6.65
CA GLU A 87 0.11 1.63 7.11
C GLU A 87 -1.37 1.54 6.78
N VAL A 88 -1.78 0.38 6.26
CA VAL A 88 -3.17 0.12 5.84
C VAL A 88 -3.87 -0.67 6.94
N PHE A 89 -5.05 -0.21 7.35
CA PHE A 89 -5.90 -0.93 8.30
C PHE A 89 -7.28 -1.21 7.70
N LEU A 90 -7.90 -2.25 8.22
CA LEU A 90 -9.22 -2.70 7.75
C LEU A 90 -10.40 -2.04 8.45
#